data_f8db07844ab8d53348225dc9bb974f24
#
_entry.id   f8db07844ab8d53348225dc9bb974f24
#
_cell.length_a   1.000
_cell.length_b   1.000
_cell.length_c   1.000
_cell.angle_alpha   90.00
_cell.angle_beta   90.00
_cell.angle_gamma   90.00
#
_symmetry.space_group_name_H-M   'P 1'
#
loop_
_entity.id
_entity.type
_entity.pdbx_description
1 polymer ?
#
loop_
_entity_poly.entity_id
_entity_poly.type
_entity_poly.pdbx_seq_one_letter_code
_entity_poly.pdbx_strand_id
1 'polypeptide(L)'
;MQQFLIIALAHFLALLSPGPDFFLVARSSINSGWRIASGACLGIALANGAFIAIAFTGLSVLQEGSLLFTSLQLAGASYLLYIGVLFLRHAGQTSLRSVTDNQRVQGWWHNLGMGFLSGILNPKNALFYASLASMVASASTGWKSAYAVWMFSIVLLWDLLVAVAIGNQRV
;
A
#
# COMPACT_ATOMS: atom_id res chain seq x y z
N MET A 1 -4.76 20.44 -10.88
CA MET A 1 -3.91 20.65 -9.71
C MET A 1 -4.62 20.29 -8.41
N GLN A 2 -5.76 20.89 -8.07
CA GLN A 2 -6.46 20.62 -6.82
C GLN A 2 -6.83 19.15 -6.63
N GLN A 3 -7.36 18.48 -7.65
CA GLN A 3 -7.68 17.05 -7.60
C GLN A 3 -6.45 16.18 -7.32
N PHE A 4 -5.31 16.52 -7.95
CA PHE A 4 -4.05 15.81 -7.70
C PHE A 4 -3.63 15.91 -6.23
N LEU A 5 -3.69 17.10 -5.65
CA LEU A 5 -3.31 17.30 -4.24
C LEU A 5 -4.23 16.52 -3.28
N ILE A 6 -5.53 16.48 -3.54
CA ILE A 6 -6.48 15.72 -2.72
C ILE A 6 -6.16 14.23 -2.78
N ILE A 7 -5.93 13.69 -3.98
CA ILE A 7 -5.60 12.28 -4.19
C ILE A 7 -4.24 11.94 -3.58
N ALA A 8 -3.24 12.79 -3.78
CA ALA A 8 -1.91 12.59 -3.23
C ALA A 8 -1.92 12.60 -1.69
N LEU A 9 -2.68 13.50 -1.08
CA LEU A 9 -2.85 13.57 0.36
C LEU A 9 -3.59 12.33 0.90
N ALA A 10 -4.71 11.95 0.27
CA ALA A 10 -5.47 10.76 0.66
C ALA A 10 -4.60 9.49 0.59
N HIS A 11 -3.82 9.34 -0.47
CA HIS A 11 -2.90 8.22 -0.63
C HIS A 11 -1.80 8.22 0.44
N PHE A 12 -1.19 9.38 0.70
CA PHE A 12 -0.17 9.50 1.73
C PHE A 12 -0.72 9.17 3.13
N LEU A 13 -1.92 9.68 3.48
CA LEU A 13 -2.57 9.35 4.74
C LEU A 13 -2.88 7.86 4.87
N ALA A 14 -3.28 7.21 3.77
CA ALA A 14 -3.48 5.76 3.75
C ALA A 14 -2.19 4.98 4.00
N LEU A 15 -1.04 5.46 3.50
CA LEU A 15 0.28 4.84 3.77
C LEU A 15 0.70 4.96 5.24
N LEU A 16 0.35 6.07 5.90
CA LEU A 16 0.65 6.26 7.33
C LEU A 16 -0.10 5.27 8.23
N SER A 17 -1.21 4.68 7.75
CA SER A 17 -1.97 3.68 8.50
C SER A 17 -1.23 2.33 8.46
N PRO A 18 -0.66 1.84 9.59
CA PRO A 18 0.07 0.59 9.61
C PRO A 18 -0.87 -0.57 9.27
N GLY A 19 -0.47 -1.36 8.30
CA GLY A 19 -1.15 -2.56 7.84
C GLY A 19 -0.18 -3.74 7.74
N PRO A 20 -0.62 -4.89 7.18
CA PRO A 20 0.22 -6.07 7.01
C PRO A 20 1.56 -5.77 6.34
N ASP A 21 1.57 -4.90 5.34
CA ASP A 21 2.75 -4.51 4.58
C ASP A 21 3.78 -3.80 5.47
N PHE A 22 3.34 -2.86 6.29
CA PHE A 22 4.20 -2.17 7.26
C PHE A 22 4.87 -3.15 8.23
N PHE A 23 4.09 -4.08 8.80
CA PHE A 23 4.63 -5.08 9.75
C PHE A 23 5.59 -6.05 9.08
N LEU A 24 5.35 -6.42 7.82
CA LEU A 24 6.28 -7.25 7.05
C LEU A 24 7.61 -6.54 6.85
N VAL A 25 7.60 -5.28 6.40
CA VAL A 25 8.82 -4.47 6.20
C VAL A 25 9.55 -4.27 7.52
N ALA A 26 8.85 -3.89 8.59
CA ALA A 26 9.43 -3.70 9.91
C ALA A 26 10.10 -4.97 10.43
N ARG A 27 9.41 -6.11 10.37
CA ARG A 27 9.94 -7.42 10.79
C ARG A 27 11.15 -7.83 9.97
N SER A 28 11.08 -7.70 8.65
CA SER A 28 12.20 -8.03 7.77
C SER A 28 13.42 -7.15 8.06
N SER A 29 13.21 -5.86 8.30
CA SER A 29 14.26 -4.91 8.62
C SER A 29 14.94 -5.21 9.97
N ILE A 30 14.15 -5.59 10.98
CA ILE A 30 14.69 -6.00 12.29
C ILE A 30 15.51 -7.28 12.17
N ASN A 31 15.03 -8.26 11.43
CA ASN A 31 15.64 -9.60 11.38
C ASN A 31 16.85 -9.67 10.42
N SER A 32 16.77 -9.01 9.27
CA SER A 32 17.71 -9.19 8.15
C SER A 32 18.39 -7.89 7.68
N GLY A 33 18.07 -6.76 8.30
CA GLY A 33 18.55 -5.44 7.91
C GLY A 33 17.80 -4.87 6.70
N TRP A 34 17.90 -3.53 6.55
CA TRP A 34 17.15 -2.78 5.54
C TRP A 34 17.45 -3.19 4.08
N ARG A 35 18.71 -3.61 3.80
CA ARG A 35 19.11 -4.03 2.44
C ARG A 35 18.33 -5.27 1.97
N ILE A 36 18.13 -6.24 2.84
CA ILE A 36 17.35 -7.44 2.52
C ILE A 36 15.84 -7.12 2.55
N ALA A 37 15.41 -6.30 3.50
CA ALA A 37 14.04 -5.84 3.59
C ALA A 37 13.60 -4.99 2.38
N SER A 38 14.53 -4.34 1.65
CA SER A 38 14.22 -3.62 0.41
C SER A 38 13.57 -4.50 -0.66
N GLY A 39 13.81 -5.82 -0.63
CA GLY A 39 13.08 -6.77 -1.46
C GLY A 39 11.58 -6.76 -1.15
N ALA A 40 11.19 -6.79 0.14
CA ALA A 40 9.79 -6.68 0.53
C ALA A 40 9.17 -5.33 0.10
N CYS A 41 9.91 -4.23 0.27
CA CYS A 41 9.45 -2.90 -0.17
C CYS A 41 9.14 -2.88 -1.68
N LEU A 42 10.04 -3.44 -2.51
CA LEU A 42 9.83 -3.52 -3.95
C LEU A 42 8.66 -4.46 -4.27
N GLY A 43 8.55 -5.60 -3.59
CA GLY A 43 7.44 -6.53 -3.77
C GLY A 43 6.08 -5.89 -3.50
N ILE A 44 5.95 -5.15 -2.39
CA ILE A 44 4.76 -4.40 -2.03
C ILE A 44 4.46 -3.33 -3.10
N ALA A 45 5.47 -2.57 -3.52
CA ALA A 45 5.29 -1.54 -4.55
C ALA A 45 4.82 -2.14 -5.88
N LEU A 46 5.34 -3.31 -6.29
CA LEU A 46 4.88 -4.02 -7.49
C LEU A 46 3.44 -4.51 -7.37
N ALA A 47 3.03 -5.03 -6.21
CA ALA A 47 1.64 -5.42 -5.95
C ALA A 47 0.69 -4.21 -6.04
N ASN A 48 1.07 -3.09 -5.43
CA ASN A 48 0.32 -1.85 -5.54
C ASN A 48 0.28 -1.33 -6.99
N GLY A 49 1.40 -1.44 -7.74
CA GLY A 49 1.47 -1.13 -9.17
C GLY A 49 0.48 -1.97 -10.00
N ALA A 50 0.34 -3.26 -9.70
CA ALA A 50 -0.66 -4.12 -10.34
C ALA A 50 -2.09 -3.63 -10.06
N PHE A 51 -2.43 -3.28 -8.81
CA PHE A 51 -3.74 -2.70 -8.50
C PHE A 51 -3.97 -1.36 -9.20
N ILE A 52 -2.96 -0.48 -9.26
CA ILE A 52 -3.03 0.79 -10.00
C ILE A 52 -3.34 0.52 -11.48
N ALA A 53 -2.61 -0.42 -12.10
CA ALA A 53 -2.81 -0.77 -13.50
C ALA A 53 -4.23 -1.32 -13.73
N ILE A 54 -4.68 -2.27 -12.91
CA ILE A 54 -6.04 -2.84 -12.99
C ILE A 54 -7.09 -1.75 -12.77
N ALA A 55 -6.91 -0.92 -11.76
CA ALA A 55 -7.85 0.15 -11.43
C ALA A 55 -8.00 1.17 -12.57
N PHE A 56 -6.89 1.57 -13.19
CA PHE A 56 -6.92 2.59 -14.25
C PHE A 56 -7.30 2.05 -15.63
N THR A 57 -7.12 0.74 -15.89
CA THR A 57 -7.54 0.09 -17.13
C THR A 57 -8.90 -0.58 -17.00
N GLY A 58 -9.16 -1.27 -15.91
CA GLY A 58 -10.37 -2.06 -15.68
C GLY A 58 -11.62 -1.21 -15.44
N LEU A 59 -11.47 -0.07 -14.73
CA LEU A 59 -12.61 0.83 -14.46
C LEU A 59 -13.02 1.66 -15.66
N SER A 60 -12.20 1.77 -16.70
CA SER A 60 -12.63 2.38 -17.96
C SER A 60 -13.76 1.59 -18.65
N VAL A 61 -13.97 0.32 -18.24
CA VAL A 61 -15.06 -0.55 -18.71
C VAL A 61 -16.33 -0.37 -17.87
N LEU A 62 -16.19 0.11 -16.64
CA LEU A 62 -17.34 0.37 -15.76
C LEU A 62 -17.91 1.76 -16.07
N GLN A 63 -19.14 1.80 -16.58
CA GLN A 63 -19.85 3.05 -16.81
C GLN A 63 -20.05 3.81 -15.50
N GLU A 64 -19.62 5.08 -15.48
CA GLU A 64 -19.89 5.99 -14.36
C GLU A 64 -21.42 6.04 -14.11
N GLY A 65 -21.81 5.93 -12.84
CA GLY A 65 -23.24 5.91 -12.46
C GLY A 65 -23.92 4.55 -12.55
N SER A 66 -23.25 3.49 -13.02
CA SER A 66 -23.80 2.14 -12.94
C SER A 66 -23.97 1.70 -11.49
N LEU A 67 -24.94 0.81 -11.21
CA LEU A 67 -25.15 0.26 -9.89
C LEU A 67 -23.88 -0.42 -9.35
N LEU A 68 -23.16 -1.14 -10.22
CA LEU A 68 -21.90 -1.80 -9.88
C LEU A 68 -20.80 -0.78 -9.49
N PHE A 69 -20.66 0.30 -10.26
CA PHE A 69 -19.71 1.38 -9.97
C PHE A 69 -20.00 2.02 -8.61
N THR A 70 -21.26 2.40 -8.37
CA THR A 70 -21.69 3.01 -7.10
C THR A 70 -21.51 2.05 -5.92
N SER A 71 -21.83 0.76 -6.10
CA SER A 71 -21.64 -0.24 -5.05
C SER A 71 -20.18 -0.45 -4.69
N LEU A 72 -19.26 -0.50 -5.66
CA LEU A 72 -17.82 -0.60 -5.43
C LEU A 72 -17.29 0.64 -4.71
N GLN A 73 -17.75 1.83 -5.11
CA GLN A 73 -17.37 3.08 -4.49
C GLN A 73 -17.79 3.14 -3.01
N LEU A 74 -19.04 2.76 -2.71
CA LEU A 74 -19.56 2.72 -1.35
C LEU A 74 -18.84 1.67 -0.49
N ALA A 75 -18.61 0.48 -1.04
CA ALA A 75 -17.89 -0.59 -0.35
C ALA A 75 -16.45 -0.15 -0.01
N GLY A 76 -15.75 0.45 -0.97
CA GLY A 76 -14.40 0.98 -0.76
C GLY A 76 -14.36 2.09 0.29
N ALA A 77 -15.25 3.06 0.21
CA ALA A 77 -15.35 4.14 1.19
C ALA A 77 -15.67 3.63 2.60
N SER A 78 -16.62 2.69 2.71
CA SER A 78 -16.98 2.07 4.00
C SER A 78 -15.81 1.29 4.60
N TYR A 79 -15.06 0.58 3.77
CA TYR A 79 -13.89 -0.16 4.21
C TYR A 79 -12.76 0.77 4.68
N LEU A 80 -12.49 1.86 3.97
CA LEU A 80 -11.51 2.86 4.38
C LEU A 80 -11.90 3.50 5.71
N LEU A 81 -13.18 3.80 5.90
CA LEU A 81 -13.71 4.31 7.17
C LEU A 81 -13.53 3.28 8.30
N TYR A 82 -13.85 2.00 8.04
CA TYR A 82 -13.65 0.91 8.99
C TYR A 82 -12.18 0.78 9.42
N ILE A 83 -11.25 0.76 8.47
CA ILE A 83 -9.81 0.70 8.75
C ILE A 83 -9.35 1.94 9.54
N GLY A 84 -9.83 3.14 9.18
CA GLY A 84 -9.54 4.37 9.91
C GLY A 84 -9.98 4.31 11.37
N VAL A 85 -11.21 3.86 11.62
CA VAL A 85 -11.74 3.66 12.98
C VAL A 85 -10.94 2.60 13.74
N LEU A 86 -10.61 1.48 13.09
CA LEU A 86 -9.82 0.41 13.69
C LEU A 86 -8.43 0.92 14.11
N PHE A 87 -7.80 1.73 13.26
CA PHE A 87 -6.51 2.36 13.55
C PHE A 87 -6.60 3.29 14.76
N LEU A 88 -7.61 4.16 14.82
CA LEU A 88 -7.81 5.07 15.96
C LEU A 88 -8.06 4.30 17.26
N ARG A 89 -8.80 3.20 17.23
CA ARG A 89 -9.06 2.36 18.41
C ARG A 89 -7.83 1.62 18.93
N HIS A 90 -6.91 1.24 18.05
CA HIS A 90 -5.69 0.50 18.40
C HIS A 90 -4.44 1.39 18.43
N ALA A 91 -4.59 2.69 18.22
CA ALA A 91 -3.50 3.65 18.37
C ALA A 91 -2.96 3.58 19.80
N GLY A 92 -1.69 3.20 19.94
CA GLY A 92 -1.01 3.03 21.24
C GLY A 92 -0.92 1.58 21.76
N GLN A 93 -1.58 0.59 21.13
CA GLN A 93 -1.49 -0.83 21.56
C GLN A 93 -0.48 -1.64 20.73
N THR A 94 0.25 -1.01 19.83
CA THR A 94 1.19 -1.68 18.94
C THR A 94 2.46 -2.07 19.69
N SER A 95 2.43 -3.18 20.40
CA SER A 95 3.61 -3.85 20.91
C SER A 95 4.24 -4.65 19.77
N LEU A 96 5.39 -4.22 19.29
CA LEU A 96 6.27 -5.06 18.49
C LEU A 96 6.80 -6.17 19.41
N ARG A 97 6.00 -7.20 19.64
CA ARG A 97 6.46 -8.39 20.34
C ARG A 97 7.59 -8.97 19.49
N SER A 98 8.78 -8.96 20.05
CA SER A 98 9.93 -9.68 19.52
C SER A 98 9.56 -11.16 19.40
N VAL A 99 9.16 -11.57 18.22
CA VAL A 99 9.10 -13.00 17.88
C VAL A 99 10.55 -13.42 17.68
N THR A 100 11.18 -13.82 18.77
CA THR A 100 12.43 -14.59 18.77
C THR A 100 12.08 -15.97 18.25
N ASP A 101 11.80 -16.07 16.97
CA ASP A 101 11.78 -17.34 16.28
C ASP A 101 13.08 -17.42 15.47
N ASN A 102 13.80 -18.52 15.61
CA ASN A 102 15.07 -18.84 14.95
C ASN A 102 14.84 -19.00 13.43
N GLN A 103 14.38 -17.92 12.77
CA GLN A 103 14.14 -17.94 11.34
C GLN A 103 15.44 -17.66 10.59
N ARG A 104 15.82 -18.59 9.72
CA ARG A 104 16.89 -18.45 8.75
C ARG A 104 16.80 -17.08 8.09
N VAL A 105 17.91 -16.39 7.99
CA VAL A 105 18.00 -15.10 7.26
C VAL A 105 17.46 -15.32 5.86
N GLN A 106 16.30 -14.80 5.59
CA GLN A 106 15.62 -14.96 4.31
C GLN A 106 16.27 -14.02 3.30
N GLY A 107 16.62 -14.54 2.12
CA GLY A 107 17.28 -13.75 1.08
C GLY A 107 16.36 -12.67 0.49
N TRP A 108 16.96 -11.74 -0.24
CA TRP A 108 16.28 -10.60 -0.87
C TRP A 108 15.12 -11.02 -1.78
N TRP A 109 15.32 -12.04 -2.62
CA TRP A 109 14.28 -12.57 -3.52
C TRP A 109 13.09 -13.17 -2.78
N HIS A 110 13.34 -13.83 -1.67
CA HIS A 110 12.27 -14.34 -0.81
C HIS A 110 11.45 -13.19 -0.22
N ASN A 111 12.11 -12.14 0.27
CA ASN A 111 11.44 -10.95 0.77
C ASN A 111 10.63 -10.25 -0.32
N LEU A 112 11.13 -10.17 -1.56
CA LEU A 112 10.38 -9.63 -2.68
C LEU A 112 9.08 -10.42 -2.93
N GLY A 113 9.16 -11.75 -2.97
CA GLY A 113 7.98 -12.61 -3.11
C GLY A 113 6.98 -12.44 -1.96
N MET A 114 7.47 -12.39 -0.72
CA MET A 114 6.63 -12.16 0.46
C MET A 114 5.98 -10.77 0.43
N GLY A 115 6.71 -9.73 0.03
CA GLY A 115 6.18 -8.38 -0.12
C GLY A 115 5.10 -8.32 -1.20
N PHE A 116 5.33 -8.95 -2.36
CA PHE A 116 4.35 -9.02 -3.43
C PHE A 116 3.08 -9.74 -2.98
N LEU A 117 3.20 -10.90 -2.34
CA LEU A 117 2.07 -11.66 -1.80
C LEU A 117 1.32 -10.88 -0.72
N SER A 118 2.03 -10.24 0.21
CA SER A 118 1.41 -9.38 1.23
C SER A 118 0.59 -8.28 0.58
N GLY A 119 1.19 -7.54 -0.36
CA GLY A 119 0.53 -6.42 -1.03
C GLY A 119 -0.68 -6.85 -1.86
N ILE A 120 -0.57 -7.95 -2.65
CA ILE A 120 -1.65 -8.39 -3.54
C ILE A 120 -2.83 -9.01 -2.77
N LEU A 121 -2.57 -9.66 -1.65
CA LEU A 121 -3.59 -10.23 -0.79
C LEU A 121 -4.12 -9.24 0.25
N ASN A 122 -3.59 -8.02 0.28
CA ASN A 122 -4.01 -7.00 1.22
C ASN A 122 -5.34 -6.36 0.77
N PRO A 123 -6.46 -6.63 1.46
CA PRO A 123 -7.76 -6.07 1.07
C PRO A 123 -7.78 -4.54 1.20
N LYS A 124 -6.97 -3.97 2.09
CA LYS A 124 -6.81 -2.51 2.22
C LYS A 124 -6.32 -1.90 0.90
N ASN A 125 -5.29 -2.51 0.27
CA ASN A 125 -4.75 -2.03 -0.99
C ASN A 125 -5.78 -2.16 -2.11
N ALA A 126 -6.40 -3.33 -2.26
CA ALA A 126 -7.40 -3.59 -3.30
C ALA A 126 -8.54 -2.58 -3.25
N LEU A 127 -9.14 -2.37 -2.08
CA LEU A 127 -10.29 -1.46 -1.91
C LEU A 127 -9.89 0.01 -1.99
N PHE A 128 -8.68 0.36 -1.50
CA PHE A 128 -8.15 1.71 -1.64
C PHE A 128 -8.01 2.10 -3.12
N TYR A 129 -7.33 1.28 -3.92
CA TYR A 129 -7.12 1.58 -5.34
C TYR A 129 -8.41 1.50 -6.16
N ALA A 130 -9.34 0.61 -5.81
CA ALA A 130 -10.66 0.59 -6.42
C ALA A 130 -11.44 1.88 -6.16
N SER A 131 -11.42 2.38 -4.92
CA SER A 131 -12.07 3.66 -4.56
C SER A 131 -11.42 4.84 -5.26
N LEU A 132 -10.09 4.86 -5.33
CA LEU A 132 -9.33 5.93 -5.94
C LEU A 132 -9.51 5.99 -7.45
N ALA A 133 -9.63 4.84 -8.11
CA ALA A 133 -9.84 4.75 -9.54
C ALA A 133 -11.15 5.43 -9.97
N SER A 134 -12.20 5.35 -9.14
CA SER A 134 -13.45 6.06 -9.39
C SER A 134 -13.27 7.59 -9.39
N MET A 135 -12.35 8.11 -8.57
CA MET A 135 -12.06 9.55 -8.50
C MET A 135 -11.28 10.07 -9.71
N VAL A 136 -10.54 9.19 -10.40
CA VAL A 136 -9.72 9.53 -11.57
C VAL A 136 -10.29 8.98 -12.88
N ALA A 137 -11.50 8.43 -12.86
CA ALA A 137 -12.12 7.80 -14.03
C ALA A 137 -12.16 8.76 -15.24
N SER A 138 -12.56 10.01 -15.02
CA SER A 138 -12.65 11.06 -16.03
C SER A 138 -11.33 11.76 -16.37
N ALA A 139 -10.23 11.41 -15.68
CA ALA A 139 -8.94 12.02 -15.93
C ALA A 139 -8.35 11.58 -17.28
N SER A 140 -7.63 12.49 -17.97
CA SER A 140 -6.92 12.16 -19.20
C SER A 140 -5.82 11.12 -18.95
N THR A 141 -5.42 10.39 -19.99
CA THR A 141 -4.37 9.36 -19.91
C THR A 141 -3.07 9.91 -19.32
N GLY A 142 -2.69 11.13 -19.67
CA GLY A 142 -1.50 11.78 -19.11
C GLY A 142 -1.59 11.97 -17.60
N TRP A 143 -2.74 12.39 -17.09
CA TRP A 143 -2.97 12.51 -15.66
C TRP A 143 -3.03 11.14 -14.96
N LYS A 144 -3.66 10.15 -15.56
CA LYS A 144 -3.66 8.76 -15.02
C LYS A 144 -2.24 8.22 -14.88
N SER A 145 -1.39 8.45 -15.88
CA SER A 145 0.02 8.07 -15.83
C SER A 145 0.78 8.81 -14.72
N ALA A 146 0.55 10.11 -14.56
CA ALA A 146 1.16 10.89 -13.50
C ALA A 146 0.76 10.39 -12.10
N TYR A 147 -0.54 10.07 -11.90
CA TYR A 147 -1.01 9.46 -10.67
C TYR A 147 -0.36 8.09 -10.42
N ALA A 148 -0.27 7.24 -11.45
CA ALA A 148 0.33 5.92 -11.34
C ALA A 148 1.79 5.98 -10.90
N VAL A 149 2.59 6.84 -11.56
CA VAL A 149 4.01 7.04 -11.21
C VAL A 149 4.14 7.60 -9.79
N TRP A 150 3.34 8.60 -9.45
CA TRP A 150 3.34 9.16 -8.08
C TRP A 150 3.04 8.09 -7.04
N MET A 151 1.94 7.35 -7.20
CA MET A 151 1.50 6.35 -6.22
C MET A 151 2.51 5.23 -6.05
N PHE A 152 3.03 4.69 -7.15
CA PHE A 152 4.06 3.66 -7.10
C PHE A 152 5.32 4.15 -6.38
N SER A 153 5.79 5.35 -6.75
CA SER A 153 7.01 5.91 -6.19
C SER A 153 6.89 6.21 -4.70
N ILE A 154 5.75 6.77 -4.26
CA ILE A 154 5.59 7.13 -2.85
C ILE A 154 5.46 5.89 -1.96
N VAL A 155 4.80 4.81 -2.43
CA VAL A 155 4.76 3.52 -1.71
C VAL A 155 6.17 2.98 -1.53
N LEU A 156 6.94 2.90 -2.63
CA LEU A 156 8.31 2.38 -2.58
C LEU A 156 9.21 3.21 -1.66
N LEU A 157 9.16 4.53 -1.79
CA LEU A 157 9.98 5.44 -0.98
C LEU A 157 9.60 5.39 0.50
N TRP A 158 8.29 5.32 0.80
CA TRP A 158 7.80 5.21 2.17
C TRP A 158 8.27 3.90 2.82
N ASP A 159 8.09 2.77 2.15
CA ASP A 159 8.48 1.47 2.66
C ASP A 159 10.01 1.36 2.84
N LEU A 160 10.80 1.93 1.90
CA LEU A 160 12.24 2.01 2.04
C LEU A 160 12.65 2.90 3.22
N LEU A 161 11.99 4.03 3.42
CA LEU A 161 12.24 4.90 4.56
C LEU A 161 11.97 4.16 5.88
N VAL A 162 10.86 3.44 5.98
CA VAL A 162 10.53 2.59 7.14
C VAL A 162 11.59 1.51 7.32
N ALA A 163 12.00 0.84 6.23
CA ALA A 163 13.02 -0.21 6.28
C ALA A 163 14.36 0.32 6.82
N VAL A 164 14.80 1.49 6.34
CA VAL A 164 16.06 2.13 6.76
C VAL A 164 15.93 2.62 8.20
N ALA A 165 14.84 3.31 8.55
CA ALA A 165 14.64 3.84 9.89
C ALA A 165 14.67 2.75 10.97
N ILE A 166 14.09 1.57 10.66
CA ILE A 166 14.05 0.45 11.60
C ILE A 166 15.32 -0.40 11.52
N GLY A 167 15.83 -0.65 10.31
CA GLY A 167 16.96 -1.57 10.09
C GLY A 167 18.34 -0.97 10.36
N ASN A 168 18.44 0.36 10.45
CA ASN A 168 19.73 1.05 10.70
C ASN A 168 20.12 1.11 12.18
N GLN A 169 19.28 0.62 13.09
CA GLN A 169 19.58 0.58 14.53
C GLN A 169 20.50 -0.58 14.93
N ARG A 170 21.06 -1.33 13.96
CA ARG A 170 21.98 -2.46 14.16
C ARG A 170 23.40 -2.23 13.64
N VAL A 171 23.83 -0.97 13.54
CA VAL A 171 25.25 -0.65 13.30
C VAL A 171 25.93 -0.25 14.61
#